data_faaad3f876bc4bc8b8d06b3ae47ff7e7
#
_entry.id   faaad3f876bc4bc8b8d06b3ae47ff7e7
#
_cell.length_a   1.000
_cell.length_b   1.000
_cell.length_c   1.000
_cell.angle_alpha   90.00
_cell.angle_beta   90.00
_cell.angle_gamma   90.00
#
_symmetry.space_group_name_H-M   'P 1'
#
loop_
_entity.id
_entity.type
_entity.pdbx_description
1 polymer ?
#
loop_
_entity_poly.entity_id
_entity_poly.type
_entity_poly.pdbx_seq_one_letter_code
_entity_poly.pdbx_strand_id
1 'polypeptide(L)'
;MQDFDEKSTNMHMGRLIQMLSHQMKRKNCIVTMIDGDGLTVMQKHILKFILLETLHREIYQKDIEEEFQIRKSTVTGILQLMEKNGFIYRENVEKDARLKRIIPTKKAEALRPSILSHINESEAQMTQGISEKDVAVCK
;
A
#
# COMPACT_ATOMS: atom_id res chain seq x y z
N MET A 1 -21.92 10.16 -38.63
CA MET A 1 -21.34 11.21 -37.77
C MET A 1 -21.81 10.94 -36.35
N GLN A 2 -20.93 10.45 -35.51
CA GLN A 2 -21.27 10.19 -34.13
C GLN A 2 -21.30 11.52 -33.42
N ASP A 3 -22.45 11.88 -32.87
CA ASP A 3 -22.55 12.93 -31.87
C ASP A 3 -21.73 12.46 -30.66
N PHE A 4 -20.52 12.95 -30.60
CA PHE A 4 -19.75 12.88 -29.36
C PHE A 4 -20.46 13.82 -28.39
N ASP A 5 -21.29 13.23 -27.53
CA ASP A 5 -21.89 13.93 -26.42
C ASP A 5 -20.79 14.71 -25.70
N GLU A 6 -20.93 16.02 -25.57
CA GLU A 6 -19.98 16.92 -24.92
C GLU A 6 -19.62 16.43 -23.50
N LYS A 7 -20.50 15.64 -22.85
CA LYS A 7 -20.26 14.95 -21.58
C LYS A 7 -19.25 13.80 -21.70
N SER A 8 -19.20 13.17 -22.85
CA SER A 8 -18.28 12.03 -23.12
C SER A 8 -16.84 12.50 -23.32
N THR A 9 -16.64 13.71 -23.88
CA THR A 9 -15.30 14.26 -24.14
C THR A 9 -14.52 14.60 -22.85
N ASN A 10 -15.21 14.78 -21.73
CA ASN A 10 -14.59 15.07 -20.43
C ASN A 10 -14.26 13.80 -19.61
N MET A 11 -14.57 12.62 -20.14
CA MET A 11 -14.42 11.32 -19.45
C MET A 11 -13.22 10.52 -19.97
N HIS A 12 -12.11 11.19 -20.27
CA HIS A 12 -10.91 10.48 -20.68
C HIS A 12 -10.28 9.70 -19.50
N MET A 13 -9.58 8.64 -19.82
CA MET A 13 -9.07 7.66 -18.87
C MET A 13 -8.24 8.27 -17.73
N GLY A 14 -7.36 9.22 -18.05
CA GLY A 14 -6.53 9.89 -17.04
C GLY A 14 -7.36 10.62 -15.98
N ARG A 15 -8.43 11.29 -16.38
CA ARG A 15 -9.34 11.96 -15.44
C ARG A 15 -10.07 10.98 -14.54
N LEU A 16 -10.56 9.87 -15.12
CA LEU A 16 -11.24 8.83 -14.35
C LEU A 16 -10.32 8.21 -13.30
N ILE A 17 -9.08 7.92 -13.68
CA ILE A 17 -8.07 7.39 -12.75
C ILE A 17 -7.79 8.39 -11.62
N GLN A 18 -7.66 9.68 -11.93
CA GLN A 18 -7.46 10.71 -10.91
C GLN A 18 -8.66 10.83 -9.98
N MET A 19 -9.86 10.81 -10.49
CA MET A 19 -11.09 10.87 -9.67
C MET A 19 -11.19 9.68 -8.73
N LEU A 20 -10.94 8.47 -9.24
CA LEU A 20 -10.92 7.25 -8.43
C LEU A 20 -9.84 7.32 -7.36
N SER A 21 -8.63 7.77 -7.70
CA SER A 21 -7.53 7.95 -6.76
C SER A 21 -7.89 8.90 -5.63
N HIS A 22 -8.53 10.03 -5.94
CA HIS A 22 -8.99 10.97 -4.92
C HIS A 22 -10.08 10.39 -4.01
N GLN A 23 -11.04 9.66 -4.58
CA GLN A 23 -12.08 9.01 -3.78
C GLN A 23 -11.51 7.93 -2.88
N MET A 24 -10.57 7.13 -3.36
CA MET A 24 -9.88 6.12 -2.57
C MET A 24 -9.11 6.74 -1.42
N LYS A 25 -8.42 7.85 -1.63
CA LYS A 25 -7.71 8.57 -0.57
C LYS A 25 -8.64 9.09 0.52
N ARG A 26 -9.82 9.59 0.15
CA ARG A 26 -10.83 10.05 1.13
C ARG A 26 -11.42 8.89 1.95
N LYS A 27 -11.66 7.75 1.32
CA LYS A 27 -12.26 6.57 1.97
C LYS A 27 -11.22 5.68 2.65
N ASN A 28 -9.94 5.93 2.40
CA ASN A 28 -8.88 5.04 2.85
C ASN A 28 -8.59 5.26 4.34
N CYS A 29 -9.36 4.60 5.18
CA CYS A 29 -9.27 4.64 6.64
C CYS A 29 -8.04 3.92 7.22
N ILE A 30 -7.14 3.38 6.39
CA ILE A 30 -5.90 2.78 6.90
C ILE A 30 -5.11 3.81 7.69
N VAL A 31 -5.18 5.07 7.28
CA VAL A 31 -4.59 6.19 8.01
C VAL A 31 -5.18 6.30 9.42
N THR A 32 -6.50 6.10 9.57
CA THR A 32 -7.18 6.20 10.86
C THR A 32 -7.01 4.95 11.73
N MET A 33 -6.83 3.77 11.13
CA MET A 33 -6.64 2.52 11.87
C MET A 33 -5.32 2.45 12.63
N ILE A 34 -4.32 3.21 12.18
CA ILE A 34 -2.99 3.28 12.80
C ILE A 34 -2.80 4.63 13.50
N ASP A 35 -3.87 5.37 13.69
CA ASP A 35 -3.81 6.64 14.43
C ASP A 35 -3.41 6.41 15.88
N GLY A 36 -2.54 7.28 16.38
CA GLY A 36 -2.00 7.22 17.74
C GLY A 36 -0.62 6.59 17.86
N ASP A 37 -0.10 5.94 16.82
CA ASP A 37 1.21 5.28 16.85
C ASP A 37 2.38 6.16 16.40
N GLY A 38 2.13 7.42 16.07
CA GLY A 38 3.17 8.39 15.66
C GLY A 38 3.73 8.15 14.26
N LEU A 39 3.07 7.34 13.44
CA LEU A 39 3.47 7.06 12.07
C LEU A 39 2.95 8.13 11.10
N THR A 40 3.79 8.54 10.16
CA THR A 40 3.37 9.37 9.03
C THR A 40 2.54 8.56 8.04
N VAL A 41 1.81 9.24 7.15
CA VAL A 41 1.00 8.59 6.10
C VAL A 41 1.86 7.66 5.24
N MET A 42 3.05 8.09 4.85
CA MET A 42 3.96 7.28 4.06
C MET A 42 4.44 6.04 4.83
N GLN A 43 4.77 6.18 6.10
CA GLN A 43 5.16 5.05 6.94
C GLN A 43 4.02 4.03 7.09
N LYS A 44 2.78 4.50 7.19
CA LYS A 44 1.59 3.63 7.23
C LYS A 44 1.43 2.82 5.93
N HIS A 45 1.62 3.44 4.78
CA HIS A 45 1.57 2.76 3.50
C HIS A 45 2.70 1.72 3.36
N ILE A 46 3.90 2.07 3.76
CA ILE A 46 5.05 1.15 3.76
C ILE A 46 4.82 -0.02 4.71
N LEU A 47 4.31 0.25 5.91
CA LEU A 47 3.99 -0.80 6.89
C LEU A 47 2.94 -1.77 6.34
N LYS A 48 1.88 -1.24 5.73
CA LYS A 48 0.87 -2.08 5.05
C LYS A 48 1.51 -2.98 4.00
N PHE A 49 2.35 -2.44 3.14
CA PHE A 49 3.07 -3.20 2.11
C PHE A 49 3.90 -4.32 2.73
N ILE A 50 4.69 -4.01 3.76
CA ILE A 50 5.51 -5.00 4.47
C ILE A 50 4.63 -6.11 5.06
N LEU A 51 3.55 -5.76 5.74
CA LEU A 51 2.65 -6.74 6.38
C LEU A 51 1.98 -7.67 5.38
N LEU A 52 1.63 -7.18 4.20
CA LEU A 52 0.99 -7.98 3.16
C LEU A 52 2.00 -8.86 2.40
N GLU A 53 3.11 -8.28 1.99
CA GLU A 53 4.10 -8.98 1.18
C GLU A 53 4.87 -10.04 1.96
N THR A 54 5.14 -9.82 3.24
CA THR A 54 5.84 -10.80 4.09
C THR A 54 5.04 -12.08 4.35
N LEU A 55 3.75 -12.10 4.01
CA LEU A 55 2.96 -13.33 3.98
C LEU A 55 3.38 -14.28 2.85
N HIS A 56 4.00 -13.76 1.81
CA HIS A 56 4.27 -14.50 0.58
C HIS A 56 5.76 -14.61 0.24
N ARG A 57 6.57 -13.64 0.65
CA ARG A 57 8.00 -13.59 0.31
C ARG A 57 8.80 -12.78 1.31
N GLU A 58 10.10 -12.88 1.23
CA GLU A 58 11.01 -12.01 1.96
C GLU A 58 11.04 -10.61 1.34
N ILE A 59 11.13 -9.58 2.18
CA ILE A 59 11.11 -8.17 1.76
C ILE A 59 12.44 -7.51 2.13
N TYR A 60 12.96 -6.77 1.15
CA TYR A 60 14.18 -5.99 1.27
C TYR A 60 13.89 -4.51 1.03
N GLN A 61 14.81 -3.65 1.43
CA GLN A 61 14.66 -2.21 1.21
C GLN A 61 14.44 -1.86 -0.27
N LYS A 62 15.12 -2.55 -1.18
CA LYS A 62 14.98 -2.36 -2.62
C LYS A 62 13.54 -2.55 -3.10
N ASP A 63 12.82 -3.51 -2.53
CA ASP A 63 11.41 -3.76 -2.86
C ASP A 63 10.55 -2.54 -2.55
N ILE A 64 10.82 -1.86 -1.43
CA ILE A 64 10.12 -0.63 -1.04
C ILE A 64 10.49 0.52 -1.96
N GLU A 65 11.76 0.67 -2.31
CA GLU A 65 12.23 1.69 -3.24
C GLU A 65 11.51 1.58 -4.60
N GLU A 66 11.36 0.38 -5.10
CA GLU A 66 10.70 0.08 -6.37
C GLU A 66 9.17 0.28 -6.29
N GLU A 67 8.53 -0.25 -5.27
CA GLU A 67 7.07 -0.16 -5.09
C GLU A 67 6.58 1.28 -4.96
N PHE A 68 7.27 2.07 -4.16
CA PHE A 68 6.87 3.46 -3.87
C PHE A 68 7.56 4.50 -4.74
N GLN A 69 8.49 4.09 -5.61
CA GLN A 69 9.27 5.00 -6.45
C GLN A 69 9.97 6.10 -5.63
N ILE A 70 10.61 5.70 -4.54
CA ILE A 70 11.30 6.58 -3.60
C ILE A 70 12.80 6.30 -3.62
N ARG A 71 13.59 7.34 -3.40
CA ARG A 71 15.05 7.24 -3.36
C ARG A 71 15.51 6.42 -2.15
N LYS A 72 16.61 5.70 -2.33
CA LYS A 72 17.24 4.87 -1.30
C LYS A 72 17.47 5.62 0.03
N SER A 73 17.99 6.84 -0.02
CA SER A 73 18.24 7.66 1.16
C SER A 73 16.97 7.97 1.95
N THR A 74 15.88 8.25 1.25
CA THR A 74 14.57 8.52 1.88
C THR A 74 14.02 7.26 2.53
N VAL A 75 14.07 6.13 1.86
CA VAL A 75 13.62 4.84 2.41
C VAL A 75 14.45 4.46 3.63
N THR A 76 15.77 4.65 3.58
CA THR A 76 16.66 4.39 4.71
C THR A 76 16.21 5.16 5.95
N GLY A 77 15.94 6.47 5.81
CA GLY A 77 15.47 7.30 6.92
C GLY A 77 14.11 6.86 7.46
N ILE A 78 13.19 6.51 6.60
CA ILE A 78 11.86 6.03 6.98
C ILE A 78 11.97 4.71 7.76
N LEU A 79 12.74 3.75 7.26
CA LEU A 79 12.92 2.45 7.90
C LEU A 79 13.61 2.57 9.26
N GLN A 80 14.59 3.46 9.39
CA GLN A 80 15.24 3.73 10.67
C GLN A 80 14.24 4.21 11.73
N LEU A 81 13.33 5.11 11.36
CA LEU A 81 12.29 5.60 12.27
C LEU A 81 11.28 4.50 12.62
N MET A 82 10.88 3.70 11.65
CA MET A 82 9.97 2.58 11.89
C MET A 82 10.60 1.52 12.79
N GLU A 83 11.90 1.27 12.64
CA GLU A 83 12.66 0.37 13.53
C GLU A 83 12.76 0.92 14.94
N LYS A 84 13.08 2.21 15.08
CA LYS A 84 13.11 2.92 16.36
C LYS A 84 11.76 2.88 17.09
N ASN A 85 10.66 3.01 16.35
CA ASN A 85 9.30 2.95 16.89
C ASN A 85 8.80 1.53 17.14
N GLY A 86 9.59 0.51 16.85
CA GLY A 86 9.28 -0.89 17.15
C GLY A 86 8.32 -1.57 16.18
N PHE A 87 8.18 -1.08 14.96
CA PHE A 87 7.30 -1.70 13.94
C PHE A 87 8.00 -2.73 13.06
N ILE A 88 9.28 -2.56 12.84
CA ILE A 88 10.10 -3.48 12.04
C ILE A 88 11.45 -3.70 12.71
N TYR A 89 12.12 -4.74 12.28
CA TYR A 89 13.56 -4.93 12.51
C TYR A 89 14.21 -5.45 11.24
N ARG A 90 15.52 -5.29 11.14
CA ARG A 90 16.28 -5.68 9.96
C ARG A 90 17.29 -6.74 10.35
N GLU A 91 17.32 -7.84 9.58
CA GLU A 91 18.27 -8.93 9.75
C GLU A 91 19.27 -8.96 8.60
N ASN A 92 20.52 -9.28 8.92
CA ASN A 92 21.54 -9.55 7.91
C ASN A 92 21.22 -10.87 7.20
N VAL A 93 21.38 -10.88 5.88
CA VAL A 93 21.28 -12.10 5.09
C VAL A 93 22.66 -12.76 5.04
N GLU A 94 22.76 -14.05 5.38
CA GLU A 94 24.04 -14.79 5.44
C GLU A 94 24.85 -14.73 4.13
N LYS A 95 24.17 -14.63 2.99
CA LYS A 95 24.81 -14.64 1.65
C LYS A 95 25.33 -13.28 1.21
N ASP A 96 24.82 -12.17 1.74
CA ASP A 96 25.24 -10.82 1.36
C ASP A 96 25.02 -9.87 2.55
N ALA A 97 26.13 -9.39 3.14
CA ALA A 97 26.10 -8.43 4.25
C ALA A 97 25.48 -7.06 3.89
N ARG A 98 25.31 -6.77 2.59
CA ARG A 98 24.68 -5.54 2.10
C ARG A 98 23.15 -5.62 2.08
N LEU A 99 22.60 -6.83 2.04
CA LEU A 99 21.17 -7.06 2.03
C LEU A 99 20.67 -7.26 3.46
N LYS A 100 19.73 -6.43 3.86
CA LYS A 100 19.02 -6.57 5.13
C LYS A 100 17.56 -6.87 4.85
N ARG A 101 17.13 -8.02 5.33
CA ARG A 101 15.74 -8.45 5.28
C ARG A 101 14.93 -7.64 6.28
N ILE A 102 13.77 -7.16 5.84
CA ILE A 102 12.86 -6.38 6.66
C ILE A 102 11.79 -7.32 7.24
N ILE A 103 11.65 -7.31 8.56
CA ILE A 103 10.74 -8.21 9.27
C ILE A 103 9.82 -7.37 10.15
N PRO A 104 8.49 -7.52 10.05
CA PRO A 104 7.56 -6.85 10.95
C PRO A 104 7.67 -7.45 12.35
N THR A 105 7.59 -6.60 13.37
CA THR A 105 7.55 -7.02 14.77
C THR A 105 6.18 -7.59 15.12
N LYS A 106 6.06 -8.24 16.29
CA LYS A 106 4.78 -8.70 16.82
C LYS A 106 3.76 -7.55 16.96
N LYS A 107 4.23 -6.37 17.36
CA LYS A 107 3.42 -5.15 17.45
C LYS A 107 2.81 -4.80 16.08
N ALA A 108 3.59 -4.86 15.03
CA ALA A 108 3.14 -4.60 13.66
C ALA A 108 2.21 -5.71 13.16
N GLU A 109 2.55 -6.97 13.40
CA GLU A 109 1.74 -8.12 12.99
C GLU A 109 0.34 -8.12 13.61
N ALA A 110 0.19 -7.57 14.81
CA ALA A 110 -1.11 -7.41 15.45
C ALA A 110 -2.08 -6.52 14.64
N LEU A 111 -1.57 -5.65 13.78
CA LEU A 111 -2.36 -4.78 12.90
C LEU A 111 -2.84 -5.50 11.62
N ARG A 112 -2.22 -6.62 11.26
CA ARG A 112 -2.50 -7.34 10.01
C ARG A 112 -3.97 -7.74 9.85
N PRO A 113 -4.65 -8.34 10.84
CA PRO A 113 -6.06 -8.70 10.68
C PRO A 113 -6.97 -7.52 10.36
N SER A 114 -6.76 -6.39 11.02
CA SER A 114 -7.52 -5.15 10.78
C SER A 114 -7.28 -4.60 9.37
N ILE A 115 -6.04 -4.63 8.91
CA ILE A 115 -5.65 -4.20 7.56
C ILE A 115 -6.30 -5.09 6.50
N LEU A 116 -6.24 -6.40 6.67
CA LEU A 116 -6.85 -7.36 5.74
C LEU A 116 -8.38 -7.21 5.69
N SER A 117 -9.02 -7.05 6.84
CA SER A 117 -10.45 -6.81 6.91
C SER A 117 -10.85 -5.55 6.17
N HIS A 118 -10.10 -4.46 6.36
CA HIS A 118 -10.37 -3.19 5.68
C HIS A 118 -10.17 -3.29 4.16
N ILE A 119 -9.16 -4.00 3.70
CA ILE A 119 -8.94 -4.24 2.27
C ILE A 119 -10.12 -5.01 1.68
N ASN A 120 -10.57 -6.06 2.34
CA ASN A 120 -11.70 -6.86 1.87
C ASN A 120 -12.99 -6.04 1.80
N GLU A 121 -13.26 -5.20 2.78
CA GLU A 121 -14.40 -4.27 2.74
C GLU A 121 -14.30 -3.27 1.60
N SER A 122 -13.13 -2.68 1.40
CA SER A 122 -12.88 -1.73 0.31
C SER A 122 -13.05 -2.40 -1.06
N GLU A 123 -12.51 -3.59 -1.24
CA GLU A 123 -12.67 -4.38 -2.47
C GLU A 123 -14.14 -4.70 -2.74
N ALA A 124 -14.89 -5.14 -1.72
CA ALA A 124 -16.32 -5.42 -1.84
C ALA A 124 -17.13 -4.19 -2.26
N GLN A 125 -16.81 -3.01 -1.70
CA GLN A 125 -17.47 -1.74 -2.06
C GLN A 125 -17.12 -1.31 -3.49
N MET A 126 -15.86 -1.43 -3.89
CA MET A 126 -15.42 -1.04 -5.24
C MET A 126 -15.98 -1.94 -6.33
N THR A 127 -16.17 -3.21 -6.04
CA THR A 127 -16.66 -4.21 -7.01
C THR A 127 -18.15 -4.44 -6.96
N GLN A 128 -18.87 -3.75 -6.07
CA GLN A 128 -20.32 -3.85 -5.96
C GLN A 128 -21.02 -3.49 -7.28
N GLY A 129 -21.85 -4.39 -7.78
CA GLY A 129 -22.57 -4.20 -9.05
C GLY A 129 -21.72 -4.49 -10.30
N ILE A 130 -20.49 -4.94 -10.15
CA ILE A 130 -19.61 -5.34 -11.26
C ILE A 130 -19.53 -6.88 -11.30
N SER A 131 -19.64 -7.47 -12.50
CA SER A 131 -19.54 -8.92 -12.65
C SER A 131 -18.13 -9.42 -12.32
N GLU A 132 -18.01 -10.65 -11.81
CA GLU A 132 -16.70 -11.27 -11.52
C GLU A 132 -15.82 -11.32 -12.77
N LYS A 133 -16.41 -11.54 -13.95
CA LYS A 133 -15.71 -11.53 -15.23
C LYS A 133 -15.07 -10.17 -15.53
N ASP A 134 -15.81 -9.09 -15.34
CA ASP A 134 -15.31 -7.73 -15.58
C ASP A 134 -14.23 -7.34 -14.56
N VAL A 135 -14.39 -7.73 -13.29
CA VAL A 135 -13.36 -7.55 -12.27
C VAL A 135 -12.07 -8.30 -12.64
N ALA A 136 -12.18 -9.53 -13.12
CA ALA A 136 -11.04 -10.34 -13.55
C ALA A 136 -10.29 -9.71 -14.73
N VAL A 137 -11.00 -9.10 -15.67
CA VAL A 137 -10.40 -8.37 -16.81
C VAL A 137 -9.62 -7.14 -16.32
N CYS A 138 -10.10 -6.48 -15.26
CA CYS A 138 -9.47 -5.28 -14.69
C CYS A 138 -8.18 -5.59 -13.90
N LYS A 139 -8.08 -6.79 -13.33
CA LYS A 139 -6.91 -7.25 -12.54
C LYS A 139 -5.81 -7.80 -13.43
#